data_599c87f837bb655bba0a656440d56106
#
_entry.id   599c87f837bb655bba0a656440d56106
#
_cell.length_a   1.000
_cell.length_b   1.000
_cell.length_c   1.000
_cell.angle_alpha   90.00
_cell.angle_beta   90.00
_cell.angle_gamma   90.00
#
_symmetry.space_group_name_H-M   'P 1'
#
loop_
_entity.id
_entity.type
_entity.pdbx_description
1 polymer ?
#
loop_
_entity_poly.entity_id
_entity_poly.type
_entity_poly.pdbx_seq_one_letter_code
_entity_poly.pdbx_strand_id
1 'polypeptide(L)'
;IGIQTLAAITSAQITVVDRNEAALELARSIGAHHTVLATSDGEVEKAVLEATDGGAHVLFDFVGEHGAELLAPRLLRNRGQHYVIGYGGEVRLPTIDAVIREISVVGNLVGTYQDLVELMALTAQGRVTLHTKKYPLDAALDAIHDLESGAIRGRGILIP
;
A
#
# COMPACT_ATOMS: atom_id res chain seq x y z
N ILE A 1 1.42 8.10 -2.17
CA ILE A 1 2.40 8.09 -3.29
C ILE A 1 2.12 6.88 -4.18
N GLY A 2 2.27 5.63 -3.70
CA GLY A 2 2.18 4.41 -4.52
C GLY A 2 0.96 4.34 -5.44
N ILE A 3 -0.25 4.67 -4.94
CA ILE A 3 -1.48 4.70 -5.76
C ILE A 3 -1.33 5.66 -6.94
N GLN A 4 -0.89 6.90 -6.67
CA GLN A 4 -0.72 7.91 -7.71
C GLN A 4 0.38 7.53 -8.72
N THR A 5 1.47 6.94 -8.25
CA THR A 5 2.54 6.45 -9.13
C THR A 5 2.01 5.35 -10.06
N LEU A 6 1.31 4.34 -9.52
CA LEU A 6 0.70 3.28 -10.33
C LEU A 6 -0.29 3.86 -11.35
N ALA A 7 -1.18 4.75 -10.93
CA ALA A 7 -2.13 5.41 -11.82
C ALA A 7 -1.44 6.28 -12.89
N ALA A 8 -0.25 6.83 -12.56
CA ALA A 8 0.52 7.65 -13.48
C ALA A 8 1.23 6.86 -14.58
N ILE A 9 1.73 5.66 -14.28
CA ILE A 9 2.63 4.92 -15.18
C ILE A 9 2.02 3.63 -15.75
N THR A 10 0.82 3.23 -15.28
CA THR A 10 0.17 2.00 -15.73
C THR A 10 -1.31 2.23 -16.03
N SER A 11 -1.93 1.28 -16.73
CA SER A 11 -3.39 1.16 -16.89
C SER A 11 -4.00 0.11 -15.95
N ALA A 12 -3.28 -0.30 -14.92
CA ALA A 12 -3.73 -1.34 -14.01
C ALA A 12 -4.94 -0.90 -13.17
N GLN A 13 -5.85 -1.82 -12.90
CA GLN A 13 -6.89 -1.65 -11.89
C GLN A 13 -6.24 -1.66 -10.51
N ILE A 14 -6.49 -0.63 -9.71
CA ILE A 14 -5.89 -0.46 -8.38
C ILE A 14 -6.95 -0.72 -7.33
N THR A 15 -6.75 -1.76 -6.53
CA THR A 15 -7.55 -2.08 -5.35
C THR A 15 -6.74 -1.76 -4.09
N VAL A 16 -7.33 -1.03 -3.16
CA VAL A 16 -6.69 -0.65 -1.88
C VAL A 16 -7.45 -1.27 -0.73
N VAL A 17 -6.71 -1.91 0.17
CA VAL A 17 -7.22 -2.46 1.43
C VAL A 17 -6.64 -1.64 2.58
N ASP A 18 -7.49 -1.16 3.47
CA ASP A 18 -7.07 -0.42 4.68
C ASP A 18 -8.09 -0.62 5.81
N ARG A 19 -7.66 -0.46 7.06
CA ARG A 19 -8.54 -0.48 8.24
C ARG A 19 -9.22 0.86 8.51
N ASN A 20 -8.74 1.93 7.87
CA ASN A 20 -9.22 3.29 8.08
C ASN A 20 -10.04 3.79 6.88
N GLU A 21 -11.33 4.04 7.10
CA GLU A 21 -12.22 4.52 6.04
C GLU A 21 -11.76 5.88 5.46
N ALA A 22 -11.20 6.78 6.29
CA ALA A 22 -10.68 8.06 5.78
C ALA A 22 -9.45 7.87 4.87
N ALA A 23 -8.64 6.82 5.12
CA ALA A 23 -7.54 6.45 4.21
C ALA A 23 -8.09 5.89 2.89
N LEU A 24 -9.18 5.11 2.93
CA LEU A 24 -9.86 4.60 1.74
C LEU A 24 -10.52 5.71 0.91
N GLU A 25 -11.13 6.71 1.55
CA GLU A 25 -11.65 7.90 0.87
C GLU A 25 -10.52 8.66 0.15
N LEU A 26 -9.40 8.86 0.83
CA LEU A 26 -8.23 9.45 0.19
C LEU A 26 -7.74 8.59 -0.98
N ALA A 27 -7.67 7.28 -0.82
CA ALA A 27 -7.25 6.35 -1.88
C ALA A 27 -8.13 6.50 -3.14
N ARG A 28 -9.46 6.56 -2.97
CA ARG A 28 -10.42 6.80 -4.07
C ARG A 28 -10.11 8.13 -4.79
N SER A 29 -9.86 9.18 -4.01
CA SER A 29 -9.62 10.53 -4.57
C SER A 29 -8.31 10.66 -5.35
N ILE A 30 -7.37 9.73 -5.17
CA ILE A 30 -6.04 9.76 -5.78
C ILE A 30 -5.76 8.62 -6.76
N GLY A 31 -6.81 7.89 -7.19
CA GLY A 31 -6.68 6.93 -8.28
C GLY A 31 -6.92 5.46 -7.94
N ALA A 32 -7.38 5.13 -6.73
CA ALA A 32 -7.86 3.76 -6.46
C ALA A 32 -9.20 3.52 -7.18
N HIS A 33 -9.30 2.40 -7.89
CA HIS A 33 -10.52 1.97 -8.59
C HIS A 33 -11.47 1.26 -7.63
N HIS A 34 -10.92 0.46 -6.72
CA HIS A 34 -11.66 -0.27 -5.70
C HIS A 34 -11.03 -0.05 -4.33
N THR A 35 -11.86 -0.03 -3.30
CA THR A 35 -11.40 0.06 -1.90
C THR A 35 -12.14 -0.98 -1.08
N VAL A 36 -11.41 -1.62 -0.17
CA VAL A 36 -11.91 -2.65 0.73
C VAL A 36 -11.56 -2.28 2.17
N LEU A 37 -12.57 -2.15 3.02
CA LEU A 37 -12.35 -1.94 4.45
C LEU A 37 -11.93 -3.28 5.07
N ALA A 38 -10.78 -3.29 5.74
CA ALA A 38 -10.27 -4.49 6.39
C ALA A 38 -11.03 -4.76 7.70
N THR A 39 -12.03 -5.64 7.62
CA THR A 39 -12.87 -6.09 8.74
C THR A 39 -12.40 -7.45 9.25
N SER A 40 -12.62 -8.51 8.47
CA SER A 40 -12.13 -9.86 8.74
C SER A 40 -11.44 -10.43 7.51
N ASP A 41 -10.48 -11.35 7.70
CA ASP A 41 -9.71 -11.94 6.58
C ASP A 41 -10.63 -12.52 5.50
N GLY A 42 -11.69 -13.22 5.89
CA GLY A 42 -12.60 -13.84 4.93
C GLY A 42 -13.40 -12.84 4.10
N GLU A 43 -13.81 -11.72 4.71
CA GLU A 43 -14.52 -10.65 4.01
C GLU A 43 -13.58 -9.89 3.09
N VAL A 44 -12.36 -9.60 3.55
CA VAL A 44 -11.31 -8.96 2.72
C VAL A 44 -10.96 -9.85 1.54
N GLU A 45 -10.71 -11.15 1.76
CA GLU A 45 -10.39 -12.09 0.69
C GLU A 45 -11.50 -12.10 -0.36
N LYS A 46 -12.76 -12.28 0.06
CA LYS A 46 -13.91 -12.29 -0.85
C LYS A 46 -13.99 -10.99 -1.65
N ALA A 47 -13.93 -9.84 -1.00
CA ALA A 47 -14.06 -8.54 -1.66
C ALA A 47 -12.91 -8.26 -2.64
N VAL A 48 -11.68 -8.63 -2.27
CA VAL A 48 -10.53 -8.46 -3.17
C VAL A 48 -10.61 -9.40 -4.36
N LEU A 49 -10.97 -10.68 -4.16
CA LEU A 49 -11.12 -11.63 -5.26
C LEU A 49 -12.23 -11.20 -6.24
N GLU A 50 -13.35 -10.66 -5.74
CA GLU A 50 -14.41 -10.09 -6.58
C GLU A 50 -13.91 -8.86 -7.36
N ALA A 51 -13.21 -7.93 -6.70
CA ALA A 51 -12.73 -6.69 -7.32
C ALA A 51 -11.59 -6.93 -8.34
N THR A 52 -10.92 -8.09 -8.27
CA THR A 52 -9.75 -8.42 -9.11
C THR A 52 -9.99 -9.58 -10.06
N ASP A 53 -11.24 -10.03 -10.20
CA ASP A 53 -11.61 -11.16 -11.05
C ASP A 53 -10.76 -12.41 -10.76
N GLY A 54 -10.80 -12.85 -9.50
CA GLY A 54 -10.14 -14.07 -9.03
C GLY A 54 -8.71 -13.91 -8.49
N GLY A 55 -8.28 -12.70 -8.20
CA GLY A 55 -7.04 -12.41 -7.51
C GLY A 55 -6.14 -11.39 -8.21
N ALA A 56 -5.34 -10.71 -7.42
CA ALA A 56 -4.42 -9.68 -7.89
C ALA A 56 -3.23 -10.26 -8.65
N HIS A 57 -2.78 -9.60 -9.72
CA HIS A 57 -1.52 -9.94 -10.40
C HIS A 57 -0.31 -9.54 -9.55
N VAL A 58 -0.41 -8.38 -8.90
CA VAL A 58 0.64 -7.82 -8.05
C VAL A 58 0.00 -7.29 -6.78
N LEU A 59 0.59 -7.59 -5.65
CA LEU A 59 0.21 -7.09 -4.35
C LEU A 59 1.42 -6.40 -3.71
N PHE A 60 1.22 -5.15 -3.27
CA PHE A 60 2.20 -4.40 -2.49
C PHE A 60 1.75 -4.37 -1.03
N ASP A 61 2.50 -5.01 -0.17
CA ASP A 61 2.26 -5.03 1.27
C ASP A 61 3.12 -3.97 1.96
N PHE A 62 2.50 -2.83 2.27
CA PHE A 62 3.13 -1.71 2.98
C PHE A 62 3.07 -1.87 4.51
N VAL A 63 2.38 -2.90 5.01
CA VAL A 63 2.19 -3.16 6.44
C VAL A 63 3.19 -4.20 6.93
N GLY A 64 3.20 -5.40 6.33
CA GLY A 64 4.11 -6.49 6.65
C GLY A 64 3.95 -7.08 8.05
N GLU A 65 2.81 -6.83 8.71
CA GLU A 65 2.52 -7.27 10.07
C GLU A 65 1.01 -7.29 10.35
N HIS A 66 0.61 -7.72 11.56
CA HIS A 66 -0.78 -7.74 12.02
C HIS A 66 -1.73 -8.60 11.16
N GLY A 67 -1.20 -9.61 10.48
CA GLY A 67 -1.96 -10.55 9.66
C GLY A 67 -2.06 -10.18 8.17
N ALA A 68 -1.73 -8.96 7.79
CA ALA A 68 -1.75 -8.54 6.38
C ALA A 68 -0.81 -9.42 5.53
N GLU A 69 0.38 -9.71 6.05
CA GLU A 69 1.41 -10.56 5.44
C GLU A 69 0.98 -12.03 5.29
N LEU A 70 0.09 -12.51 6.19
CA LEU A 70 -0.47 -13.86 6.13
C LEU A 70 -1.60 -13.97 5.11
N LEU A 71 -2.37 -12.91 4.97
CA LEU A 71 -3.49 -12.84 4.02
C LEU A 71 -3.02 -12.63 2.58
N ALA A 72 -1.96 -11.87 2.38
CA ALA A 72 -1.48 -11.44 1.07
C ALA A 72 -1.34 -12.58 0.02
N PRO A 73 -0.75 -13.76 0.31
CA PRO A 73 -0.66 -14.85 -0.68
C PRO A 73 -2.02 -15.39 -1.15
N ARG A 74 -3.08 -15.26 -0.31
CA ARG A 74 -4.44 -15.71 -0.63
C ARG A 74 -5.15 -14.76 -1.58
N LEU A 75 -4.77 -13.49 -1.59
CA LEU A 75 -5.34 -12.45 -2.45
C LEU A 75 -4.78 -12.46 -3.87
N LEU A 76 -3.72 -13.24 -4.11
CA LEU A 76 -3.07 -13.32 -5.41
C LEU A 76 -3.76 -14.34 -6.32
N ARG A 77 -3.75 -14.08 -7.61
CA ARG A 77 -4.03 -15.07 -8.65
C ARG A 77 -2.82 -15.98 -8.91
N ASN A 78 -3.00 -17.02 -9.71
CA ASN A 78 -1.86 -17.82 -10.19
C ASN A 78 -0.86 -16.91 -10.92
N ARG A 79 0.43 -17.12 -10.69
CA ARG A 79 1.56 -16.30 -11.17
C ARG A 79 1.59 -14.90 -10.58
N GLY A 80 0.85 -14.69 -9.49
CA GLY A 80 0.84 -13.41 -8.78
C GLY A 80 2.15 -13.14 -8.05
N GLN A 81 2.42 -11.87 -7.81
CA GLN A 81 3.63 -11.40 -7.13
C GLN A 81 3.28 -10.62 -5.86
N HIS A 82 3.84 -11.02 -4.74
CA HIS A 82 3.74 -10.33 -3.45
C HIS A 82 5.03 -9.54 -3.20
N TYR A 83 4.94 -8.23 -3.29
CA TYR A 83 6.02 -7.31 -2.93
C TYR A 83 5.88 -6.90 -1.46
N VAL A 84 6.79 -7.39 -0.63
CA VAL A 84 6.85 -7.08 0.80
C VAL A 84 7.69 -5.81 0.99
N ILE A 85 7.06 -4.75 1.51
CA ILE A 85 7.66 -3.42 1.72
C ILE A 85 7.67 -3.09 3.21
N GLY A 86 6.54 -3.29 3.89
CA GLY A 86 6.46 -3.24 5.35
C GLY A 86 7.08 -4.49 5.98
N TYR A 87 7.43 -4.42 7.24
CA TYR A 87 8.03 -5.55 7.97
C TYR A 87 7.65 -5.53 9.45
N GLY A 88 7.66 -6.71 10.06
CA GLY A 88 7.31 -6.91 11.47
C GLY A 88 6.76 -8.30 11.72
N GLY A 89 6.06 -8.87 10.73
CA GLY A 89 5.47 -10.19 10.75
C GLY A 89 6.25 -11.23 9.93
N GLU A 90 5.57 -12.28 9.52
CA GLU A 90 6.12 -13.43 8.81
C GLU A 90 5.22 -13.85 7.64
N VAL A 91 5.73 -13.84 6.42
CA VAL A 91 4.99 -14.36 5.27
C VAL A 91 4.97 -15.89 5.33
N ARG A 92 3.78 -16.50 5.28
CA ARG A 92 3.61 -17.95 5.23
C ARG A 92 3.00 -18.36 3.90
N LEU A 93 3.79 -19.07 3.11
CA LEU A 93 3.37 -19.63 1.82
C LEU A 93 3.78 -21.10 1.79
N PRO A 94 2.80 -22.04 1.87
CA PRO A 94 3.10 -23.45 1.69
C PRO A 94 3.80 -23.69 0.35
N THR A 95 4.84 -24.53 0.36
CA THR A 95 5.62 -24.79 -0.87
C THR A 95 4.77 -25.38 -1.99
N ILE A 96 3.75 -26.16 -1.64
CA ILE A 96 2.81 -26.70 -2.62
C ILE A 96 2.04 -25.58 -3.35
N ASP A 97 1.59 -24.55 -2.62
CA ASP A 97 0.88 -23.42 -3.20
C ASP A 97 1.84 -22.57 -4.03
N ALA A 98 3.05 -22.33 -3.52
CA ALA A 98 4.09 -21.61 -4.24
C ALA A 98 4.37 -22.25 -5.62
N VAL A 99 4.51 -23.58 -5.66
CA VAL A 99 4.84 -24.35 -6.87
C VAL A 99 3.63 -24.43 -7.83
N ILE A 100 2.45 -24.86 -7.33
CA ILE A 100 1.27 -25.08 -8.20
C ILE A 100 0.74 -23.75 -8.74
N ARG A 101 0.75 -22.70 -7.93
CA ARG A 101 0.25 -21.37 -8.31
C ARG A 101 1.34 -20.47 -8.87
N GLU A 102 2.59 -20.90 -8.90
CA GLU A 102 3.74 -20.11 -9.38
C GLU A 102 3.83 -18.72 -8.73
N ILE A 103 3.58 -18.64 -7.40
CA ILE A 103 3.59 -17.38 -6.65
C ILE A 103 5.03 -16.94 -6.35
N SER A 104 5.31 -15.67 -6.56
CA SER A 104 6.59 -15.04 -6.19
C SER A 104 6.40 -14.13 -4.98
N VAL A 105 7.35 -14.20 -4.03
CA VAL A 105 7.46 -13.27 -2.91
C VAL A 105 8.76 -12.50 -3.06
N VAL A 106 8.67 -11.18 -3.10
CA VAL A 106 9.79 -10.27 -3.36
C VAL A 106 9.93 -9.28 -2.22
N GLY A 107 11.02 -9.36 -1.48
CA GLY A 107 11.35 -8.36 -0.46
C GLY A 107 11.92 -7.09 -1.09
N ASN A 108 11.57 -5.93 -0.54
CA ASN A 108 12.03 -4.64 -1.01
C ASN A 108 12.57 -3.80 0.15
N LEU A 109 13.74 -3.27 0.00
CA LEU A 109 14.33 -2.35 0.97
C LEU A 109 14.47 -0.96 0.33
N VAL A 110 13.70 0.01 0.88
CA VAL A 110 13.72 1.43 0.49
C VAL A 110 13.73 1.65 -1.04
N GLY A 111 14.58 2.48 -1.56
CA GLY A 111 14.75 2.77 -2.98
C GLY A 111 16.13 3.32 -3.26
N THR A 112 16.46 3.44 -4.53
CA THR A 112 17.72 4.04 -5.01
C THR A 112 17.54 5.55 -5.21
N TYR A 113 18.66 6.25 -5.40
CA TYR A 113 18.62 7.66 -5.81
C TYR A 113 17.91 7.86 -7.17
N GLN A 114 18.05 6.89 -8.07
CA GLN A 114 17.37 6.94 -9.37
C GLN A 114 15.85 6.85 -9.22
N ASP A 115 15.35 5.97 -8.36
CA ASP A 115 13.91 5.88 -8.07
C ASP A 115 13.37 7.20 -7.54
N LEU A 116 14.14 7.88 -6.68
CA LEU A 116 13.77 9.21 -6.19
C LEU A 116 13.72 10.25 -7.32
N VAL A 117 14.70 10.27 -8.22
CA VAL A 117 14.73 11.18 -9.37
C VAL A 117 13.49 10.97 -10.26
N GLU A 118 13.12 9.72 -10.53
CA GLU A 118 11.95 9.39 -11.34
C GLU A 118 10.64 9.81 -10.63
N LEU A 119 10.53 9.58 -9.33
CA LEU A 119 9.39 10.06 -8.53
C LEU A 119 9.29 11.59 -8.55
N MET A 120 10.42 12.30 -8.42
CA MET A 120 10.45 13.76 -8.48
C MET A 120 10.04 14.29 -9.87
N ALA A 121 10.38 13.57 -10.94
CA ALA A 121 9.91 13.90 -12.29
C ALA A 121 8.38 13.79 -12.43
N LEU A 122 7.77 12.73 -11.87
CA LEU A 122 6.31 12.59 -11.82
C LEU A 122 5.65 13.69 -10.98
N THR A 123 6.29 14.08 -9.88
CA THR A 123 5.83 15.17 -9.02
C THR A 123 5.89 16.52 -9.74
N ALA A 124 6.97 16.81 -10.45
CA ALA A 124 7.13 18.02 -11.25
C ALA A 124 6.09 18.13 -12.39
N GLN A 125 5.64 16.98 -12.91
CA GLN A 125 4.55 16.91 -13.90
C GLN A 125 3.14 17.04 -13.27
N GLY A 126 3.03 17.15 -11.95
CA GLY A 126 1.76 17.20 -11.24
C GLY A 126 1.01 15.84 -11.18
N ARG A 127 1.67 14.75 -11.57
CA ARG A 127 1.07 13.40 -11.59
C ARG A 127 1.08 12.73 -10.21
N VAL A 128 2.00 13.14 -9.35
CA VAL A 128 2.09 12.71 -7.94
C VAL A 128 2.12 13.96 -7.06
N THR A 129 1.24 14.02 -6.08
CA THR A 129 1.17 15.11 -5.10
C THR A 129 1.30 14.55 -3.69
N LEU A 130 1.97 15.30 -2.81
CA LEU A 130 2.09 14.95 -1.40
C LEU A 130 1.00 15.62 -0.59
N HIS A 131 0.23 14.83 0.15
CA HIS A 131 -0.64 15.35 1.20
C HIS A 131 0.20 15.52 2.46
N THR A 132 0.37 16.75 2.91
CA THR A 132 1.23 17.06 4.05
C THR A 132 0.53 17.95 5.07
N LYS A 133 0.79 17.71 6.36
CA LYS A 133 0.47 18.60 7.47
C LYS A 133 1.78 19.14 8.02
N LYS A 134 1.92 20.47 8.04
CA LYS A 134 3.14 21.14 8.53
C LYS A 134 3.02 21.40 10.02
N TYR A 135 4.11 21.21 10.74
CA TYR A 135 4.26 21.54 12.16
C TYR A 135 5.54 22.34 12.34
N PRO A 136 5.55 23.34 13.23
CA PRO A 136 6.81 23.98 13.63
C PRO A 136 7.70 22.95 14.34
N LEU A 137 8.99 23.14 14.32
CA LEU A 137 9.97 22.18 14.84
C LEU A 137 9.77 21.91 16.35
N ASP A 138 9.38 22.92 17.11
CA ASP A 138 9.07 22.84 18.53
C ASP A 138 7.79 22.07 18.86
N ALA A 139 6.90 21.88 17.88
CA ALA A 139 5.69 21.04 17.98
C ALA A 139 5.90 19.57 17.54
N ALA A 140 7.15 19.07 17.60
CA ALA A 140 7.46 17.70 17.18
C ALA A 140 6.67 16.63 17.96
N LEU A 141 6.43 16.84 19.26
CA LEU A 141 5.64 15.92 20.10
C LEU A 141 4.15 15.91 19.68
N ASP A 142 3.60 17.05 19.32
CA ASP A 142 2.22 17.15 18.82
C ASP A 142 2.09 16.41 17.49
N ALA A 143 3.09 16.51 16.61
CA ALA A 143 3.13 15.77 15.35
C ALA A 143 3.17 14.25 15.57
N ILE A 144 3.92 13.77 16.58
CA ILE A 144 3.96 12.36 16.96
C ILE A 144 2.59 11.92 17.48
N HIS A 145 1.99 12.68 18.39
CA HIS A 145 0.67 12.39 18.93
C HIS A 145 -0.41 12.32 17.84
N ASP A 146 -0.42 13.29 16.92
CA ASP A 146 -1.33 13.30 15.78
C ASP A 146 -1.11 12.09 14.84
N LEU A 147 0.14 11.63 14.69
CA LEU A 147 0.46 10.43 13.91
C LEU A 147 -0.10 9.17 14.59
N GLU A 148 0.15 9.00 15.90
CA GLU A 148 -0.31 7.86 16.69
C GLU A 148 -1.84 7.78 16.74
N SER A 149 -2.51 8.93 16.84
CA SER A 149 -3.98 9.02 16.83
C SER A 149 -4.62 8.87 15.44
N GLY A 150 -3.82 8.80 14.36
CA GLY A 150 -4.31 8.74 12.99
C GLY A 150 -4.89 10.07 12.47
N ALA A 151 -4.59 11.19 13.13
CA ALA A 151 -5.08 12.52 12.74
C ALA A 151 -4.31 13.14 11.55
N ILE A 152 -3.21 12.52 11.10
CA ILE A 152 -2.44 12.98 9.94
C ILE A 152 -2.93 12.28 8.67
N ARG A 153 -3.43 13.05 7.72
CA ARG A 153 -3.69 12.58 6.35
C ARG A 153 -2.42 12.78 5.51
N GLY A 154 -1.75 11.69 5.18
CA GLY A 154 -0.50 11.73 4.39
C GLY A 154 0.75 11.76 5.26
N ARG A 155 1.49 12.88 5.28
CA ARG A 155 2.77 13.03 6.01
C ARG A 155 2.78 14.26 6.90
N GLY A 156 3.23 14.10 8.15
CA GLY A 156 3.63 15.21 9.01
C GLY A 156 5.02 15.70 8.62
N ILE A 157 5.19 17.02 8.46
CA ILE A 157 6.48 17.63 8.13
C ILE A 157 6.81 18.68 9.20
N LEU A 158 7.96 18.50 9.83
CA LEU A 158 8.53 19.50 10.76
C LEU A 158 9.24 20.59 9.94
N ILE A 159 8.91 21.84 10.23
CA ILE A 159 9.50 23.02 9.57
C ILE A 159 10.35 23.76 10.60
N PRO A 160 11.63 24.03 10.33
CA PRO A 160 12.50 24.87 11.17
C PRO A 160 11.98 26.27 11.36
#